data_5a6651dc9d26005862217415f0f1df92
#
_entry.id   5a6651dc9d26005862217415f0f1df92
#
_cell.length_a   1.000
_cell.length_b   1.000
_cell.length_c   1.000
_cell.angle_alpha   90.00
_cell.angle_beta   90.00
_cell.angle_gamma   90.00
#
_symmetry.space_group_name_H-M   'P 1'
#
loop_
_entity.id
_entity.type
_entity.pdbx_description
1 polymer ?
#
loop_
_entity_poly.entity_id
_entity_poly.type
_entity_poly.pdbx_seq_one_letter_code
_entity_poly.pdbx_strand_id
1 'polypeptide(L)'
;MWSLYSERAEAQGKDRNLSWGDRVLLAGTRIGAVADYHLSWRKGAVLNRIGDEKPNTSSAIAEAKRAARTAFGEQTQPDLEDVLKAVSDTANTLGVPLEGDLQALLNAHSISLSGGTISVHDSNGLPLSSLGLGSSRLLVAGLLEKAKVGSNIILVDELEHGLEPHRIIRFLDAIGAKDPSQKAQCFVTSHSPVVLRELSSDQLFRLCPDELDCG
;
A
#
# COMPACT_ATOMS: atom_id res chain seq x y z
N MET A 1 13.99 16.12 -3.20
CA MET A 1 13.04 17.19 -2.87
C MET A 1 12.41 17.63 -4.18
N TRP A 2 11.08 17.73 -4.29
CA TRP A 2 10.40 18.14 -5.53
C TRP A 2 10.07 19.63 -5.41
N SER A 3 10.61 20.45 -6.27
CA SER A 3 10.31 21.88 -6.37
C SER A 3 9.65 22.19 -7.71
N LEU A 4 8.77 23.17 -7.74
CA LEU A 4 8.22 23.72 -8.97
C LEU A 4 9.24 24.71 -9.54
N TYR A 5 9.75 24.41 -10.73
CA TYR A 5 10.55 25.38 -11.50
C TYR A 5 9.62 26.39 -12.17
N SER A 6 9.92 27.64 -12.00
CA SER A 6 9.30 28.75 -12.73
C SER A 6 10.32 29.86 -12.85
N GLU A 7 10.62 30.28 -14.08
CA GLU A 7 11.56 31.39 -14.36
C GLU A 7 11.22 32.65 -13.54
N ARG A 8 9.92 32.90 -13.33
CA ARG A 8 9.47 34.05 -12.55
C ARG A 8 9.74 33.88 -11.05
N ALA A 9 9.68 32.66 -10.53
CA ALA A 9 9.97 32.39 -9.12
C ALA A 9 11.47 32.42 -8.85
N GLU A 10 12.28 31.93 -9.79
CA GLU A 10 13.74 31.97 -9.75
C GLU A 10 14.25 33.42 -9.77
N ALA A 11 13.68 34.26 -10.64
CA ALA A 11 14.01 35.69 -10.71
C ALA A 11 13.64 36.45 -9.39
N GLN A 12 12.74 35.90 -8.57
CA GLN A 12 12.34 36.46 -7.28
C GLN A 12 13.03 35.77 -6.09
N GLY A 13 13.92 34.80 -6.31
CA GLY A 13 14.59 34.04 -5.25
C GLY A 13 13.63 33.21 -4.38
N LYS A 14 12.46 32.84 -4.90
CA LYS A 14 11.42 32.09 -4.19
C LYS A 14 11.32 30.66 -4.70
N ASP A 15 11.94 29.73 -4.01
CA ASP A 15 11.68 28.30 -4.21
C ASP A 15 10.26 27.94 -3.72
N ARG A 16 9.45 27.46 -4.64
CA ARG A 16 8.10 26.95 -4.31
C ARG A 16 8.13 25.44 -4.21
N ASN A 17 8.08 24.92 -2.99
CA ASN A 17 7.92 23.49 -2.77
C ASN A 17 6.49 23.06 -3.13
N LEU A 18 6.38 21.93 -3.86
CA LEU A 18 5.08 21.27 -4.07
C LEU A 18 4.43 20.91 -2.75
N SER A 19 3.17 21.31 -2.56
CA SER A 19 2.38 20.87 -1.42
C SER A 19 2.22 19.34 -1.42
N TRP A 20 1.92 18.75 -0.26
CA TRP A 20 1.66 17.31 -0.18
C TRP A 20 0.49 16.89 -1.08
N GLY A 21 -0.56 17.70 -1.17
CA GLY A 21 -1.71 17.47 -2.05
C GLY A 21 -1.30 17.40 -3.52
N ASP A 22 -0.51 18.35 -3.98
CA ASP A 22 -0.03 18.38 -5.38
C ASP A 22 0.87 17.18 -5.69
N ARG A 23 1.70 16.76 -4.72
CA ARG A 23 2.55 15.55 -4.87
C ARG A 23 1.72 14.29 -5.04
N VAL A 24 0.62 14.16 -4.31
CA VAL A 24 -0.30 13.01 -4.42
C VAL A 24 -0.95 12.96 -5.80
N LEU A 25 -1.30 14.12 -6.37
CA LEU A 25 -1.88 14.20 -7.71
C LEU A 25 -0.88 13.87 -8.82
N LEU A 26 0.39 14.22 -8.62
CA LEU A 26 1.46 13.97 -9.62
C LEU A 26 2.14 12.61 -9.44
N ALA A 27 2.06 12.01 -8.25
CA ALA A 27 2.65 10.70 -7.98
C ALA A 27 1.89 9.60 -8.70
N GLY A 28 2.46 9.02 -9.73
CA GLY A 28 1.88 7.91 -10.47
C GLY A 28 1.55 6.70 -9.58
N THR A 29 0.43 6.04 -9.86
CA THR A 29 0.11 4.75 -9.25
C THR A 29 0.80 3.65 -10.01
N ARG A 30 1.73 2.94 -9.37
CA ARG A 30 2.46 1.84 -10.00
C ARG A 30 1.78 0.51 -9.72
N ILE A 31 1.44 -0.22 -10.78
CA ILE A 31 1.01 -1.62 -10.71
C ILE A 31 2.20 -2.49 -11.14
N GLY A 32 2.96 -2.97 -10.19
CA GLY A 32 4.14 -3.81 -10.40
C GLY A 32 3.94 -5.24 -9.92
N ALA A 33 5.04 -5.94 -9.67
CA ALA A 33 5.07 -7.30 -9.13
C ALA A 33 4.46 -7.42 -7.72
N VAL A 34 4.37 -6.30 -6.96
CA VAL A 34 3.82 -6.26 -5.59
C VAL A 34 2.47 -5.54 -5.62
N ALA A 35 1.46 -6.18 -6.22
CA ALA A 35 0.10 -5.63 -6.31
C ALA A 35 -0.68 -5.76 -4.98
N ASP A 36 -0.31 -6.69 -4.12
CA ASP A 36 -0.91 -6.95 -2.80
C ASP A 36 -0.90 -5.74 -1.86
N TYR A 37 0.11 -4.85 -1.98
CA TYR A 37 0.14 -3.58 -1.28
C TYR A 37 -1.16 -2.78 -1.45
N HIS A 38 -1.71 -2.77 -2.67
CA HIS A 38 -2.93 -2.04 -3.01
C HIS A 38 -4.20 -2.68 -2.45
N LEU A 39 -4.14 -3.95 -2.05
CA LEU A 39 -5.25 -4.71 -1.44
C LEU A 39 -5.26 -4.61 0.10
N SER A 40 -4.59 -3.62 0.65
CA SER A 40 -4.55 -3.30 2.07
C SER A 40 -4.90 -1.83 2.34
N TRP A 41 -5.18 -1.45 3.60
CA TRP A 41 -5.42 -0.06 3.99
C TRP A 41 -4.13 0.73 4.30
N ARG A 42 -3.01 0.37 3.67
CA ARG A 42 -1.76 1.16 3.77
C ARG A 42 -1.93 2.51 3.10
N LYS A 43 -1.20 3.50 3.61
CA LYS A 43 -1.20 4.85 3.03
C LYS A 43 -0.77 4.80 1.56
N GLY A 44 -1.61 5.36 0.67
CA GLY A 44 -1.36 5.35 -0.78
C GLY A 44 -1.88 4.12 -1.53
N ALA A 45 -2.39 3.10 -0.83
CA ALA A 45 -3.02 1.95 -1.45
C ALA A 45 -4.34 2.34 -2.13
N VAL A 46 -4.75 1.57 -3.15
CA VAL A 46 -5.96 1.85 -3.94
C VAL A 46 -7.22 1.78 -3.07
N LEU A 47 -7.30 0.84 -2.13
CA LEU A 47 -8.45 0.73 -1.23
C LEU A 47 -8.72 2.00 -0.41
N ASN A 48 -7.69 2.77 -0.05
CA ASN A 48 -7.85 4.04 0.64
C ASN A 48 -8.42 5.17 -0.24
N ARG A 49 -8.53 4.96 -1.54
CA ARG A 49 -8.98 5.96 -2.51
C ARG A 49 -10.42 5.72 -3.00
N ILE A 50 -10.98 4.54 -2.71
CA ILE A 50 -12.31 4.14 -3.18
C ILE A 50 -13.40 4.75 -2.29
N GLY A 51 -13.17 4.78 -0.98
CA GLY A 51 -14.13 5.34 -0.02
C GLY A 51 -14.04 6.86 0.12
N ASP A 52 -15.17 7.53 0.32
CA ASP A 52 -15.21 8.96 0.62
C ASP A 52 -14.70 9.27 2.02
N GLU A 53 -14.94 8.35 2.95
CA GLU A 53 -14.48 8.44 4.32
C GLU A 53 -13.37 7.42 4.60
N LYS A 54 -12.32 7.88 5.25
CA LYS A 54 -11.31 6.94 5.79
C LYS A 54 -11.98 6.16 6.90
N PRO A 55 -11.98 4.81 6.82
CA PRO A 55 -12.53 4.02 7.91
C PRO A 55 -11.84 4.42 9.23
N ASN A 56 -12.63 4.69 10.26
CA ASN A 56 -12.10 5.02 11.58
C ASN A 56 -11.49 3.76 12.24
N THR A 57 -10.37 3.33 11.69
CA THR A 57 -9.65 2.14 12.15
C THR A 57 -8.87 2.40 13.43
N SER A 58 -8.65 3.67 13.78
CA SER A 58 -7.81 4.06 14.92
C SER A 58 -8.42 3.62 16.25
N SER A 59 -9.74 3.80 16.43
CA SER A 59 -10.45 3.36 17.64
C SER A 59 -10.49 1.84 17.75
N ALA A 60 -10.81 1.14 16.66
CA ALA A 60 -10.84 -0.33 16.64
C ALA A 60 -9.45 -0.94 16.89
N ILE A 61 -8.40 -0.35 16.34
CA ILE A 61 -7.01 -0.76 16.61
C ILE A 61 -6.63 -0.51 18.07
N ALA A 62 -7.02 0.64 18.64
CA ALA A 62 -6.75 0.94 20.04
C ALA A 62 -7.48 -0.02 20.99
N GLU A 63 -8.70 -0.41 20.65
CA GLU A 63 -9.47 -1.38 21.41
C GLU A 63 -8.88 -2.79 21.29
N ALA A 64 -8.50 -3.22 20.09
CA ALA A 64 -7.81 -4.49 19.87
C ALA A 64 -6.48 -4.57 20.64
N LYS A 65 -5.72 -3.49 20.71
CA LYS A 65 -4.49 -3.41 21.52
C LYS A 65 -4.79 -3.58 23.01
N ARG A 66 -5.85 -2.95 23.51
CA ARG A 66 -6.26 -3.10 24.92
C ARG A 66 -6.68 -4.53 25.22
N ALA A 67 -7.54 -5.11 24.38
CA ALA A 67 -7.99 -6.49 24.51
C ALA A 67 -6.81 -7.48 24.49
N ALA A 68 -5.86 -7.31 23.61
CA ALA A 68 -4.66 -8.14 23.53
C ALA A 68 -3.81 -8.04 24.81
N ARG A 69 -3.70 -6.86 25.43
CA ARG A 69 -2.96 -6.69 26.70
C ARG A 69 -3.65 -7.40 27.85
N THR A 70 -4.99 -7.28 27.95
CA THR A 70 -5.78 -7.95 29.00
C THR A 70 -5.68 -9.46 28.86
N ALA A 71 -5.91 -10.00 27.66
CA ALA A 71 -5.81 -11.42 27.39
C ALA A 71 -4.42 -12.00 27.68
N PHE A 72 -3.36 -11.26 27.33
CA PHE A 72 -1.99 -11.66 27.64
C PHE A 72 -1.75 -11.70 29.15
N GLY A 73 -2.19 -10.68 29.90
CA GLY A 73 -2.04 -10.64 31.34
C GLY A 73 -2.74 -11.83 32.01
N GLU A 74 -3.98 -12.11 31.64
CA GLU A 74 -4.76 -13.21 32.21
C GLU A 74 -4.17 -14.60 31.91
N GLN A 75 -3.66 -14.82 30.69
CA GLN A 75 -3.13 -16.12 30.25
C GLN A 75 -1.70 -16.39 30.72
N THR A 76 -0.87 -15.36 30.82
CA THR A 76 0.57 -15.52 31.03
C THR A 76 0.97 -15.27 32.49
N GLN A 77 0.14 -14.60 33.27
CA GLN A 77 0.42 -14.29 34.67
C GLN A 77 0.79 -15.55 35.50
N PRO A 78 0.02 -16.67 35.43
CA PRO A 78 0.35 -17.85 36.18
C PRO A 78 1.73 -18.46 35.84
N ASP A 79 2.11 -18.42 34.56
CA ASP A 79 3.37 -19.00 34.09
C ASP A 79 4.60 -18.16 34.50
N LEU A 80 4.39 -16.90 34.84
CA LEU A 80 5.45 -15.96 35.22
C LEU A 80 5.47 -15.64 36.72
N GLU A 81 4.57 -16.22 37.52
CA GLU A 81 4.41 -15.89 38.92
C GLU A 81 5.71 -16.09 39.71
N ASP A 82 6.41 -17.22 39.50
CA ASP A 82 7.66 -17.54 40.17
C ASP A 82 8.77 -16.50 39.83
N VAL A 83 8.80 -16.05 38.56
CA VAL A 83 9.76 -15.06 38.10
C VAL A 83 9.43 -13.68 38.72
N LEU A 84 8.17 -13.28 38.72
CA LEU A 84 7.74 -12.01 39.33
C LEU A 84 8.03 -11.97 40.83
N LYS A 85 7.83 -13.10 41.53
CA LYS A 85 8.17 -13.24 42.94
C LYS A 85 9.68 -13.12 43.18
N ALA A 86 10.50 -13.81 42.38
CA ALA A 86 11.95 -13.70 42.48
C ALA A 86 12.47 -12.28 42.25
N VAL A 87 11.86 -11.54 41.31
CA VAL A 87 12.17 -10.12 41.07
C VAL A 87 11.79 -9.27 42.29
N SER A 88 10.59 -9.49 42.85
CA SER A 88 10.15 -8.76 44.04
C SER A 88 11.04 -9.00 45.25
N ASP A 89 11.38 -10.25 45.54
CA ASP A 89 12.24 -10.65 46.65
C ASP A 89 13.67 -10.06 46.50
N THR A 90 14.20 -10.04 45.27
CA THR A 90 15.50 -9.46 44.98
C THR A 90 15.48 -7.95 45.16
N ALA A 91 14.45 -7.27 44.69
CA ALA A 91 14.32 -5.84 44.85
C ALA A 91 14.22 -5.44 46.34
N ASN A 92 13.43 -6.17 47.13
CA ASN A 92 13.35 -5.98 48.57
C ASN A 92 14.72 -6.16 49.26
N THR A 93 15.47 -7.20 48.87
CA THR A 93 16.81 -7.46 49.43
C THR A 93 17.80 -6.33 49.12
N LEU A 94 17.68 -5.74 47.93
CA LEU A 94 18.59 -4.68 47.49
C LEU A 94 18.08 -3.27 47.85
N GLY A 95 16.92 -3.14 48.52
CA GLY A 95 16.34 -1.86 48.90
C GLY A 95 15.82 -1.04 47.71
N VAL A 96 15.52 -1.69 46.58
CA VAL A 96 14.88 -1.03 45.43
C VAL A 96 13.38 -0.85 45.70
N PRO A 97 12.88 0.39 45.76
CA PRO A 97 11.46 0.60 46.03
C PRO A 97 10.61 0.17 44.86
N LEU A 98 9.67 -0.76 45.09
CA LEU A 98 8.64 -1.14 44.15
C LEU A 98 7.27 -0.79 44.75
N GLU A 99 6.41 -0.22 43.95
CA GLU A 99 5.04 0.16 44.36
C GLU A 99 4.06 -0.90 43.84
N GLY A 100 3.35 -1.55 44.74
CA GLY A 100 2.31 -2.55 44.43
C GLY A 100 2.84 -3.87 43.89
N ASP A 101 1.91 -4.71 43.40
CA ASP A 101 2.21 -6.04 42.88
C ASP A 101 2.79 -5.96 41.48
N LEU A 102 3.83 -6.76 41.23
CA LEU A 102 4.44 -6.86 39.88
C LEU A 102 3.54 -7.62 38.93
N GLN A 103 3.43 -7.14 37.72
CA GLN A 103 2.64 -7.76 36.64
C GLN A 103 3.42 -7.82 35.34
N ALA A 104 3.30 -8.91 34.61
CA ALA A 104 3.80 -9.02 33.26
C ALA A 104 2.73 -8.50 32.28
N LEU A 105 3.03 -7.45 31.53
CA LEU A 105 2.11 -6.85 30.55
C LEU A 105 2.81 -6.73 29.20
N LEU A 106 2.03 -6.89 28.11
CA LEU A 106 2.51 -6.58 26.79
C LEU A 106 2.89 -5.09 26.68
N ASN A 107 4.12 -4.83 26.22
CA ASN A 107 4.55 -3.47 25.98
C ASN A 107 3.74 -2.87 24.81
N ALA A 108 2.95 -1.83 25.09
CA ALA A 108 2.09 -1.16 24.12
C ALA A 108 2.86 -0.60 22.91
N HIS A 109 4.13 -0.27 23.08
CA HIS A 109 4.98 0.23 21.99
C HIS A 109 5.50 -0.88 21.07
N SER A 110 5.60 -2.12 21.55
CA SER A 110 6.05 -3.27 20.75
C SER A 110 4.94 -3.86 19.88
N ILE A 111 3.66 -3.59 20.21
CA ILE A 111 2.54 -4.04 19.36
C ILE A 111 2.31 -3.01 18.25
N SER A 112 2.94 -3.22 17.11
CA SER A 112 2.78 -2.36 15.93
C SER A 112 1.56 -2.78 15.10
N LEU A 113 0.37 -2.39 15.54
CA LEU A 113 -0.84 -2.46 14.72
C LEU A 113 -1.03 -1.11 14.00
N SER A 114 -1.00 -1.14 12.68
CA SER A 114 -1.20 0.03 11.82
C SER A 114 -2.31 -0.26 10.80
N GLY A 115 -2.75 0.75 10.05
CA GLY A 115 -3.70 0.55 8.96
C GLY A 115 -3.25 -0.49 7.92
N GLY A 116 -1.93 -0.75 7.81
CA GLY A 116 -1.39 -1.81 6.96
C GLY A 116 -1.60 -3.23 7.49
N THR A 117 -2.03 -3.38 8.74
CA THR A 117 -2.39 -4.68 9.33
C THR A 117 -3.80 -5.12 8.92
N ILE A 118 -4.61 -4.17 8.42
CA ILE A 118 -5.98 -4.48 7.96
C ILE A 118 -5.89 -4.84 6.49
N SER A 119 -6.45 -5.98 6.12
CA SER A 119 -6.55 -6.47 4.75
C SER A 119 -7.95 -7.02 4.48
N VAL A 120 -8.30 -7.09 3.20
CA VAL A 120 -9.56 -7.71 2.76
C VAL A 120 -9.38 -9.22 2.73
N HIS A 121 -10.36 -9.94 3.23
CA HIS A 121 -10.41 -11.39 3.23
C HIS A 121 -11.68 -11.85 2.49
N ASP A 122 -11.64 -13.04 1.93
CA ASP A 122 -12.83 -13.70 1.39
C ASP A 122 -13.69 -14.32 2.52
N SER A 123 -14.80 -14.96 2.17
CA SER A 123 -15.69 -15.62 3.11
C SER A 123 -15.05 -16.82 3.85
N ASN A 124 -13.94 -17.35 3.33
CA ASN A 124 -13.18 -18.45 3.93
C ASN A 124 -12.06 -17.95 4.84
N GLY A 125 -11.94 -16.63 5.02
CA GLY A 125 -10.89 -16.01 5.81
C GLY A 125 -9.52 -15.93 5.12
N LEU A 126 -9.46 -16.19 3.80
CA LEU A 126 -8.22 -16.04 3.04
C LEU A 126 -8.01 -14.58 2.63
N PRO A 127 -6.85 -13.98 2.92
CA PRO A 127 -6.57 -12.60 2.54
C PRO A 127 -6.46 -12.46 1.01
N LEU A 128 -7.01 -11.40 0.43
CA LEU A 128 -6.88 -11.14 -1.00
C LEU A 128 -5.43 -10.95 -1.45
N SER A 129 -4.52 -10.65 -0.53
CA SER A 129 -3.07 -10.63 -0.81
C SER A 129 -2.49 -12.01 -1.12
N SER A 130 -3.20 -13.11 -0.81
CA SER A 130 -2.81 -14.47 -1.19
C SER A 130 -3.23 -14.86 -2.60
N LEU A 131 -3.95 -13.99 -3.31
CA LEU A 131 -4.25 -14.20 -4.73
C LEU A 131 -2.96 -14.30 -5.55
N GLY A 132 -2.97 -15.15 -6.57
CA GLY A 132 -1.87 -15.20 -7.53
C GLY A 132 -1.62 -13.83 -8.17
N LEU A 133 -0.36 -13.58 -8.56
CA LEU A 133 0.11 -12.30 -9.07
C LEU A 133 -0.80 -11.68 -10.15
N GLY A 134 -1.18 -12.45 -11.16
CA GLY A 134 -2.04 -11.97 -12.24
C GLY A 134 -3.44 -11.56 -11.75
N SER A 135 -4.02 -12.33 -10.82
CA SER A 135 -5.35 -12.02 -10.26
C SER A 135 -5.29 -10.75 -9.40
N SER A 136 -4.25 -10.59 -8.59
CA SER A 136 -4.05 -9.39 -7.77
C SER A 136 -3.88 -8.14 -8.64
N ARG A 137 -3.07 -8.23 -9.70
CA ARG A 137 -2.84 -7.12 -10.65
C ARG A 137 -4.12 -6.74 -11.38
N LEU A 138 -4.87 -7.71 -11.88
CA LEU A 138 -6.14 -7.48 -12.58
C LEU A 138 -7.18 -6.84 -11.65
N LEU A 139 -7.28 -7.33 -10.41
CA LEU A 139 -8.17 -6.76 -9.41
C LEU A 139 -7.81 -5.31 -9.10
N VAL A 140 -6.53 -5.01 -8.88
CA VAL A 140 -6.03 -3.64 -8.63
C VAL A 140 -6.32 -2.72 -9.80
N ALA A 141 -6.14 -3.19 -11.05
CA ALA A 141 -6.47 -2.41 -12.24
C ALA A 141 -7.95 -2.02 -12.27
N GLY A 142 -8.86 -2.96 -12.03
CA GLY A 142 -10.30 -2.68 -11.97
C GLY A 142 -10.71 -1.79 -10.79
N LEU A 143 -10.01 -1.87 -9.67
CA LEU A 143 -10.26 -1.00 -8.51
C LEU A 143 -9.78 0.45 -8.74
N LEU A 144 -8.78 0.67 -9.58
CA LEU A 144 -8.31 2.01 -9.92
C LEU A 144 -9.37 2.85 -10.64
N GLU A 145 -10.20 2.24 -11.48
CA GLU A 145 -11.32 2.91 -12.12
C GLU A 145 -12.32 3.49 -11.09
N LYS A 146 -12.46 2.81 -9.96
CA LYS A 146 -13.38 3.20 -8.88
C LYS A 146 -12.74 4.17 -7.87
N ALA A 147 -11.45 4.45 -8.00
CA ALA A 147 -10.75 5.35 -7.10
C ALA A 147 -11.19 6.80 -7.32
N LYS A 148 -11.73 7.44 -6.29
CA LYS A 148 -12.23 8.82 -6.33
C LYS A 148 -11.14 9.87 -6.20
N VAL A 149 -10.04 9.52 -5.54
CA VAL A 149 -8.93 10.42 -5.23
C VAL A 149 -7.61 9.76 -5.62
N GLY A 150 -6.76 10.47 -6.32
CA GLY A 150 -5.41 10.00 -6.64
C GLY A 150 -4.84 10.61 -7.89
N SER A 151 -3.66 10.17 -8.27
CA SER A 151 -3.00 10.56 -9.51
C SER A 151 -3.76 10.05 -10.72
N ASN A 152 -3.85 10.89 -11.72
CA ASN A 152 -4.33 10.51 -13.06
C ASN A 152 -3.23 9.82 -13.89
N ILE A 153 -2.13 9.39 -13.26
CA ILE A 153 -1.02 8.71 -13.91
C ILE A 153 -0.96 7.27 -13.38
N ILE A 154 -1.04 6.31 -14.29
CA ILE A 154 -0.90 4.88 -14.00
C ILE A 154 0.37 4.37 -14.68
N LEU A 155 1.21 3.69 -13.91
CA LEU A 155 2.46 3.10 -14.39
C LEU A 155 2.34 1.58 -14.25
N VAL A 156 2.48 0.86 -15.35
CA VAL A 156 2.41 -0.61 -15.38
C VAL A 156 3.70 -1.14 -15.98
N ASP A 157 4.42 -1.90 -15.20
CA ASP A 157 5.67 -2.53 -15.61
C ASP A 157 5.43 -3.99 -15.95
N GLU A 158 5.95 -4.42 -17.12
CA GLU A 158 5.77 -5.78 -17.63
C GLU A 158 4.32 -6.25 -17.53
N LEU A 159 3.43 -5.64 -18.31
CA LEU A 159 1.98 -5.85 -18.18
C LEU A 159 1.61 -7.33 -18.24
N GLU A 160 2.27 -8.13 -19.07
CA GLU A 160 2.04 -9.56 -19.23
C GLU A 160 2.46 -10.41 -18.03
N HIS A 161 3.28 -9.88 -17.12
CA HIS A 161 3.81 -10.69 -16.04
C HIS A 161 2.72 -11.29 -15.14
N GLY A 162 2.63 -12.61 -15.15
CA GLY A 162 1.62 -13.38 -14.40
C GLY A 162 0.21 -13.35 -15.02
N LEU A 163 0.06 -12.80 -16.22
CA LEU A 163 -1.22 -12.73 -16.93
C LEU A 163 -1.25 -13.61 -18.17
N GLU A 164 -2.31 -14.38 -18.31
CA GLU A 164 -2.65 -15.10 -19.52
C GLU A 164 -3.19 -14.14 -20.60
N PRO A 165 -3.09 -14.48 -21.91
CA PRO A 165 -3.49 -13.58 -23.00
C PRO A 165 -4.88 -12.95 -22.84
N HIS A 166 -5.88 -13.70 -22.44
CA HIS A 166 -7.23 -13.18 -22.22
C HIS A 166 -7.32 -12.22 -21.02
N ARG A 167 -6.45 -12.37 -20.01
CA ARG A 167 -6.38 -11.47 -18.86
C ARG A 167 -5.63 -10.19 -19.19
N ILE A 168 -4.66 -10.22 -20.12
CA ILE A 168 -4.01 -9.03 -20.65
C ILE A 168 -5.06 -8.11 -21.30
N ILE A 169 -5.95 -8.66 -22.10
CA ILE A 169 -7.03 -7.90 -22.74
C ILE A 169 -7.91 -7.24 -21.69
N ARG A 170 -8.37 -8.00 -20.68
CA ARG A 170 -9.18 -7.48 -19.59
C ARG A 170 -8.45 -6.42 -18.76
N PHE A 171 -7.14 -6.56 -18.61
CA PHE A 171 -6.34 -5.59 -17.88
C PHE A 171 -6.29 -4.25 -18.65
N LEU A 172 -6.04 -4.28 -19.95
CA LEU A 172 -6.06 -3.10 -20.81
C LEU A 172 -7.42 -2.40 -20.81
N ASP A 173 -8.51 -3.17 -20.84
CA ASP A 173 -9.86 -2.63 -20.72
C ASP A 173 -10.09 -1.98 -19.34
N ALA A 174 -9.64 -2.62 -18.25
CA ALA A 174 -9.79 -2.13 -16.88
C ALA A 174 -9.02 -0.84 -16.59
N ILE A 175 -7.87 -0.63 -17.23
CA ILE A 175 -7.14 0.65 -17.12
C ILE A 175 -7.62 1.70 -18.13
N GLY A 176 -8.61 1.39 -18.95
CA GLY A 176 -9.18 2.29 -19.96
C GLY A 176 -8.26 2.55 -21.15
N ALA A 177 -7.31 1.65 -21.46
CA ALA A 177 -6.33 1.89 -22.52
C ALA A 177 -6.92 2.08 -23.91
N LYS A 178 -8.15 1.60 -24.15
CA LYS A 178 -8.89 1.70 -25.41
C LYS A 178 -9.95 2.79 -25.41
N ASP A 179 -10.14 3.48 -24.30
CA ASP A 179 -11.15 4.53 -24.16
C ASP A 179 -10.59 5.88 -24.64
N PRO A 180 -11.16 6.51 -25.69
CA PRO A 180 -10.71 7.82 -26.15
C PRO A 180 -11.00 8.94 -25.13
N SER A 181 -11.91 8.71 -24.18
CA SER A 181 -12.24 9.66 -23.10
C SER A 181 -11.50 9.36 -21.79
N GLN A 182 -10.37 8.69 -21.86
CA GLN A 182 -9.61 8.23 -20.72
C GLN A 182 -9.32 9.34 -19.70
N LYS A 183 -9.65 9.06 -18.43
CA LYS A 183 -9.44 10.00 -17.32
C LYS A 183 -8.02 9.98 -16.77
N ALA A 184 -7.27 8.93 -17.03
CA ALA A 184 -5.91 8.73 -16.54
C ALA A 184 -4.94 8.50 -17.68
N GLN A 185 -3.73 9.04 -17.56
CA GLN A 185 -2.64 8.74 -18.47
C GLN A 185 -1.94 7.46 -18.02
N CYS A 186 -1.89 6.45 -18.90
CA CYS A 186 -1.27 5.15 -18.62
C CYS A 186 0.05 5.03 -19.36
N PHE A 187 1.11 4.67 -18.65
CA PHE A 187 2.39 4.25 -19.20
C PHE A 187 2.58 2.78 -18.92
N VAL A 188 2.74 1.99 -19.97
CA VAL A 188 2.80 0.53 -19.88
C VAL A 188 4.06 0.05 -20.58
N THR A 189 4.86 -0.79 -19.92
CA THR A 189 5.90 -1.57 -20.59
C THR A 189 5.39 -2.98 -20.86
N SER A 190 5.73 -3.54 -22.01
CA SER A 190 5.34 -4.91 -22.39
C SER A 190 6.20 -5.46 -23.49
N HIS A 191 6.40 -6.79 -23.48
CA HIS A 191 6.99 -7.57 -24.54
C HIS A 191 5.95 -8.51 -25.18
N SER A 192 4.67 -8.37 -24.81
CA SER A 192 3.61 -9.27 -25.26
C SER A 192 3.05 -8.88 -26.63
N PRO A 193 3.02 -9.81 -27.60
CA PRO A 193 2.38 -9.57 -28.89
C PRO A 193 0.86 -9.32 -28.75
N VAL A 194 0.24 -9.77 -27.66
CA VAL A 194 -1.17 -9.52 -27.38
C VAL A 194 -1.40 -8.03 -27.17
N VAL A 195 -0.54 -7.34 -26.41
CA VAL A 195 -0.63 -5.89 -26.18
C VAL A 195 -0.50 -5.12 -27.50
N LEU A 196 0.44 -5.52 -28.37
CA LEU A 196 0.63 -4.91 -29.68
C LEU A 196 -0.59 -5.04 -30.61
N ARG A 197 -1.36 -6.12 -30.46
CA ARG A 197 -2.57 -6.34 -31.26
C ARG A 197 -3.80 -5.58 -30.72
N GLU A 198 -3.81 -5.25 -29.44
CA GLU A 198 -4.94 -4.63 -28.76
C GLU A 198 -4.87 -3.10 -28.78
N LEU A 199 -3.69 -2.54 -28.97
CA LEU A 199 -3.47 -1.08 -28.95
C LEU A 199 -3.29 -0.57 -30.39
N SER A 200 -3.65 0.68 -30.60
CA SER A 200 -3.44 1.38 -31.87
C SER A 200 -1.98 1.83 -32.02
N SER A 201 -1.56 2.06 -33.25
CA SER A 201 -0.15 2.41 -33.56
C SER A 201 0.33 3.70 -32.93
N ASP A 202 -0.58 4.66 -32.73
CA ASP A 202 -0.30 5.96 -32.07
C ASP A 202 -0.08 5.84 -30.56
N GLN A 203 -0.45 4.69 -29.97
CA GLN A 203 -0.23 4.38 -28.55
C GLN A 203 1.07 3.60 -28.32
N LEU A 204 1.75 3.17 -29.38
CA LEU A 204 2.91 2.29 -29.31
C LEU A 204 4.22 3.07 -29.52
N PHE A 205 5.15 2.91 -28.59
CA PHE A 205 6.49 3.48 -28.64
C PHE A 205 7.53 2.37 -28.51
N ARG A 206 8.44 2.25 -29.46
CA ARG A 206 9.57 1.35 -29.39
C ARG A 206 10.74 2.04 -28.69
N LEU A 207 11.29 1.40 -27.68
CA LEU A 207 12.53 1.86 -27.03
C LEU A 207 13.70 1.14 -27.68
N CYS A 208 14.63 1.91 -28.26
CA CYS A 208 15.88 1.39 -28.81
C CYS A 208 17.04 1.84 -27.93
N PRO A 209 18.02 0.98 -27.64
CA PRO A 209 19.17 1.34 -26.82
C PRO A 209 20.12 2.35 -27.48
N ASP A 210 20.15 2.42 -28.83
CA ASP A 210 20.94 3.37 -29.60
C ASP A 210 20.10 4.02 -30.72
N GLU A 211 20.32 5.32 -30.97
CA GLU A 211 19.62 6.06 -32.02
C GLU A 211 19.85 5.52 -33.47
N LEU A 212 20.82 4.64 -33.66
CA LEU A 212 21.21 4.10 -34.97
C LEU A 212 20.43 2.86 -35.39
N ASP A 213 19.70 2.20 -34.50
CA ASP A 213 19.01 0.89 -34.78
C ASP A 213 17.49 1.01 -34.90
N CYS A 214 16.92 2.18 -34.91
CA CYS A 214 15.47 2.41 -35.01
C CYS A 214 15.00 2.70 -36.46
N GLY A 215 15.65 2.12 -37.46
CA GLY A 215 15.25 2.22 -38.86
C GLY A 215 14.07 1.32 -39.24
#